data_da1211f51412e9863a37f55cd9a61986
#
_entry.id   da1211f51412e9863a37f55cd9a61986
#
_cell.length_a   1.000
_cell.length_b   1.000
_cell.length_c   1.000
_cell.angle_alpha   90.00
_cell.angle_beta   90.00
_cell.angle_gamma   90.00
#
_symmetry.space_group_name_H-M   'P 1'
#
loop_
_entity.id
_entity.type
_entity.pdbx_description
1 polymer ?
#
loop_
_entity_poly.entity_id
_entity_poly.type
_entity_poly.pdbx_seq_one_letter_code
_entity_poly.pdbx_strand_id
1 'polypeptide(L)'
;MARDVLNNIKDYYDVIVIGSGLGGLTGANCLAKQGHSVLLLEHHYQFGGLATWFKRAGGHIFDISLHGFPVGMVKSCKRYWTKEIADSIVQLKNIRFINPQYDLKTTFDRSDFTRILQNTFAVTKNKIEEFYDHLANMDY
;
A
#
# COMPACT_ATOMS: atom_id res chain seq x y z
N MET A 1 -27.88 -13.30 11.75
CA MET A 1 -27.24 -13.74 13.00
C MET A 1 -25.99 -12.91 13.21
N ALA A 2 -25.92 -12.18 14.32
CA ALA A 2 -24.66 -11.55 14.71
C ALA A 2 -23.65 -12.68 14.98
N ARG A 3 -22.49 -12.63 14.32
CA ARG A 3 -21.38 -13.53 14.68
C ARG A 3 -20.96 -13.18 16.09
N ASP A 4 -21.00 -14.17 16.99
CA ASP A 4 -20.36 -14.02 18.29
C ASP A 4 -18.84 -13.99 18.04
N VAL A 5 -18.31 -12.78 17.94
CA VAL A 5 -16.88 -12.52 17.68
C VAL A 5 -16.05 -12.60 18.97
N LEU A 6 -16.70 -12.84 20.11
CA LEU A 6 -16.05 -12.94 21.42
C LEU A 6 -15.74 -14.40 21.82
N ASN A 7 -16.15 -15.37 21.02
CA ASN A 7 -15.76 -16.77 21.20
C ASN A 7 -14.24 -16.92 21.10
N ASN A 8 -13.59 -17.46 22.11
CA ASN A 8 -12.16 -17.67 22.25
C ASN A 8 -11.33 -16.45 22.72
N ILE A 9 -11.95 -15.44 23.33
CA ILE A 9 -11.19 -14.42 24.04
C ILE A 9 -10.60 -15.04 25.30
N LYS A 10 -9.29 -14.76 25.55
CA LYS A 10 -8.60 -15.13 26.78
C LYS A 10 -8.95 -14.14 27.88
N ASP A 11 -8.82 -14.56 29.14
CA ASP A 11 -9.02 -13.69 30.30
C ASP A 11 -7.93 -12.61 30.43
N TYR A 12 -6.79 -12.80 29.77
CA TYR A 12 -5.66 -11.88 29.86
C TYR A 12 -4.88 -11.78 28.54
N TYR A 13 -4.44 -10.57 28.22
CA TYR A 13 -3.51 -10.24 27.13
C TYR A 13 -2.45 -9.27 27.63
N ASP A 14 -1.21 -9.44 27.17
CA ASP A 14 -0.11 -8.52 27.47
C ASP A 14 -0.35 -7.14 26.84
N VAL A 15 -0.95 -7.13 25.63
CA VAL A 15 -1.19 -5.91 24.85
C VAL A 15 -2.55 -5.97 24.16
N ILE A 16 -3.25 -4.86 24.20
CA ILE A 16 -4.48 -4.64 23.41
C ILE A 16 -4.19 -3.55 22.37
N VAL A 17 -4.34 -3.90 21.10
CA VAL A 17 -4.21 -2.97 19.97
C VAL A 17 -5.61 -2.63 19.46
N ILE A 18 -5.94 -1.34 19.39
CA ILE A 18 -7.23 -0.86 18.92
C ILE A 18 -7.07 -0.31 17.51
N GLY A 19 -7.77 -0.91 16.56
CA GLY A 19 -7.75 -0.59 15.14
C GLY A 19 -6.79 -1.45 14.33
N SER A 20 -7.28 -2.01 13.23
CA SER A 20 -6.56 -2.87 12.30
C SER A 20 -6.11 -2.17 11.03
N GLY A 21 -5.87 -0.86 11.07
CA GLY A 21 -5.14 -0.18 10.00
C GLY A 21 -3.71 -0.72 9.89
N LEU A 22 -2.97 -0.33 8.84
CA LEU A 22 -1.59 -0.83 8.60
C LEU A 22 -0.68 -0.68 9.82
N GLY A 23 -0.79 0.43 10.56
CA GLY A 23 -0.02 0.66 11.79
C GLY A 23 -0.37 -0.33 12.89
N GLY A 24 -1.67 -0.50 13.18
CA GLY A 24 -2.16 -1.45 14.20
C GLY A 24 -1.82 -2.90 13.88
N LEU A 25 -2.04 -3.32 12.63
CA LEU A 25 -1.66 -4.65 12.16
C LEU A 25 -0.15 -4.89 12.27
N THR A 26 0.67 -3.91 11.87
CA THR A 26 2.13 -4.03 11.95
C THR A 26 2.60 -4.09 13.40
N GLY A 27 2.10 -3.21 14.25
CA GLY A 27 2.43 -3.19 15.68
C GLY A 27 2.04 -4.49 16.38
N ALA A 28 0.79 -4.94 16.18
CA ALA A 28 0.31 -6.20 16.74
C ALA A 28 1.16 -7.41 16.29
N ASN A 29 1.48 -7.47 15.00
CA ASN A 29 2.32 -8.53 14.46
C ASN A 29 3.76 -8.52 15.02
N CYS A 30 4.37 -7.34 15.16
CA CYS A 30 5.69 -7.20 15.76
C CYS A 30 5.71 -7.66 17.22
N LEU A 31 4.71 -7.29 18.00
CA LEU A 31 4.58 -7.69 19.40
C LEU A 31 4.34 -9.20 19.55
N ALA A 32 3.45 -9.76 18.71
CA ALA A 32 3.20 -11.19 18.70
C ALA A 32 4.45 -12.00 18.33
N LYS A 33 5.27 -11.53 17.38
CA LYS A 33 6.56 -12.15 17.03
C LYS A 33 7.59 -12.10 18.16
N GLN A 34 7.46 -11.16 19.08
CA GLN A 34 8.29 -11.07 20.28
C GLN A 34 7.76 -11.93 21.44
N GLY A 35 6.68 -12.68 21.22
CA GLY A 35 6.12 -13.60 22.20
C GLY A 35 5.02 -13.03 23.07
N HIS A 36 4.60 -11.78 22.85
CA HIS A 36 3.49 -11.18 23.60
C HIS A 36 2.15 -11.79 23.17
N SER A 37 1.26 -11.98 24.12
CA SER A 37 -0.16 -12.27 23.88
C SER A 37 -0.86 -10.98 23.49
N VAL A 38 -1.28 -10.86 22.23
CA VAL A 38 -1.83 -9.62 21.68
C VAL A 38 -3.30 -9.82 21.31
N LEU A 39 -4.17 -8.90 21.76
CA LEU A 39 -5.54 -8.76 21.29
C LEU A 39 -5.63 -7.59 20.33
N LEU A 40 -6.06 -7.85 19.09
CA LEU A 40 -6.36 -6.80 18.10
C LEU A 40 -7.87 -6.63 17.99
N LEU A 41 -8.35 -5.43 18.31
CA LEU A 41 -9.76 -5.04 18.22
C LEU A 41 -9.98 -4.17 16.98
N GLU A 42 -11.00 -4.51 16.18
CA GLU A 42 -11.43 -3.74 15.01
C GLU A 42 -12.93 -3.50 15.04
N HIS A 43 -13.32 -2.26 14.82
CA HIS A 43 -14.75 -1.86 14.82
C HIS A 43 -15.43 -2.18 13.47
N HIS A 44 -14.67 -2.12 12.38
CA HIS A 44 -15.19 -2.37 11.03
C HIS A 44 -15.30 -3.88 10.76
N TYR A 45 -16.17 -4.27 9.85
CA TYR A 45 -16.34 -5.68 9.46
C TYR A 45 -15.17 -6.24 8.65
N GLN A 46 -14.26 -5.40 8.17
CA GLN A 46 -13.04 -5.77 7.47
C GLN A 46 -11.81 -5.15 8.15
N PHE A 47 -10.71 -5.89 8.14
CA PHE A 47 -9.41 -5.41 8.58
C PHE A 47 -8.74 -4.53 7.51
N GLY A 48 -7.77 -3.70 7.91
CA GLY A 48 -6.93 -2.94 7.00
C GLY A 48 -7.09 -1.42 7.09
N GLY A 49 -8.13 -0.93 7.75
CA GLY A 49 -8.42 0.51 7.83
C GLY A 49 -8.65 1.11 6.45
N LEU A 50 -7.86 2.12 6.05
CA LEU A 50 -7.94 2.69 4.70
C LEU A 50 -7.32 1.80 3.61
N ALA A 51 -6.48 0.84 3.97
CA ALA A 51 -5.91 -0.15 3.05
C ALA A 51 -6.83 -1.37 2.92
N THR A 52 -8.08 -1.14 2.54
CA THR A 52 -9.10 -2.18 2.35
C THR A 52 -9.93 -1.91 1.10
N TRP A 53 -10.87 -2.79 0.83
CA TRP A 53 -11.71 -2.77 -0.37
C TRP A 53 -13.17 -3.02 -0.01
N PHE A 54 -14.08 -2.72 -0.92
CA PHE A 54 -15.50 -3.07 -0.79
C PHE A 54 -16.05 -3.66 -2.08
N LYS A 55 -17.10 -4.47 -1.97
CA LYS A 55 -17.81 -5.06 -3.11
C LYS A 55 -19.08 -4.28 -3.42
N ARG A 56 -19.42 -4.25 -4.71
CA ARG A 56 -20.70 -3.79 -5.25
C ARG A 56 -21.41 -4.90 -6.02
N ALA A 57 -22.67 -4.67 -6.37
CA ALA A 57 -23.46 -5.58 -7.22
C ALA A 57 -22.69 -5.93 -8.50
N GLY A 58 -22.83 -7.16 -8.98
CA GLY A 58 -22.06 -7.66 -10.13
C GLY A 58 -20.65 -8.17 -9.81
N GLY A 59 -20.24 -8.23 -8.53
CA GLY A 59 -18.94 -8.75 -8.11
C GLY A 59 -17.78 -7.75 -8.24
N HIS A 60 -18.06 -6.50 -8.55
CA HIS A 60 -17.05 -5.46 -8.67
C HIS A 60 -16.40 -5.16 -7.31
N ILE A 61 -15.08 -5.08 -7.30
CA ILE A 61 -14.24 -4.76 -6.13
C ILE A 61 -13.62 -3.38 -6.35
N PHE A 62 -13.69 -2.54 -5.33
CA PHE A 62 -13.14 -1.19 -5.32
C PHE A 62 -12.23 -1.02 -4.11
N ASP A 63 -11.04 -0.50 -4.33
CA ASP A 63 -10.14 -0.08 -3.26
C ASP A 63 -10.65 1.22 -2.63
N ILE A 64 -10.47 1.36 -1.31
CA ILE A 64 -10.97 2.54 -0.60
C ILE A 64 -10.05 3.74 -0.82
N SER A 65 -8.73 3.58 -0.68
CA SER A 65 -7.83 4.73 -0.82
C SER A 65 -6.44 4.41 -1.35
N LEU A 66 -5.90 3.24 -1.11
CA LEU A 66 -4.53 2.90 -1.48
C LEU A 66 -4.48 2.30 -2.88
N HIS A 67 -4.01 3.10 -3.83
CA HIS A 67 -3.89 2.69 -5.23
C HIS A 67 -2.47 2.24 -5.61
N GLY A 68 -1.50 2.36 -4.72
CA GLY A 68 -0.13 1.93 -4.94
C GLY A 68 0.74 2.08 -3.69
N PHE A 69 1.82 1.32 -3.67
CA PHE A 69 2.80 1.36 -2.59
C PHE A 69 4.16 1.83 -3.11
N PRO A 70 4.89 2.66 -2.35
CA PRO A 70 6.26 3.00 -2.71
C PRO A 70 7.16 1.75 -2.62
N VAL A 71 8.26 1.76 -3.37
CA VAL A 71 9.23 0.64 -3.42
C VAL A 71 9.73 0.23 -2.02
N GLY A 72 9.79 1.17 -1.08
CA GLY A 72 10.15 0.92 0.32
C GLY A 72 9.22 -0.07 1.03
N MET A 73 7.96 -0.23 0.58
CA MET A 73 7.00 -1.17 1.17
C MET A 73 7.51 -2.61 1.14
N VAL A 74 8.17 -3.05 0.08
CA VAL A 74 8.75 -4.41 -0.02
C VAL A 74 9.76 -4.64 1.10
N LYS A 75 10.64 -3.65 1.39
CA LYS A 75 11.61 -3.73 2.49
C LYS A 75 10.90 -3.77 3.86
N SER A 76 9.89 -2.94 4.05
CA SER A 76 9.08 -2.92 5.27
C SER A 76 8.35 -4.23 5.49
N CYS A 77 7.75 -4.80 4.45
CA CYS A 77 7.10 -6.10 4.53
C CYS A 77 8.08 -7.23 4.89
N LYS A 78 9.28 -7.26 4.31
CA LYS A 78 10.33 -8.22 4.68
C LYS A 78 10.76 -8.09 6.14
N ARG A 79 10.82 -6.86 6.65
CA ARG A 79 11.29 -6.59 8.01
C ARG A 79 10.23 -6.88 9.08
N TYR A 80 9.00 -6.43 8.86
CA TYR A 80 7.96 -6.42 9.89
C TYR A 80 6.90 -7.50 9.71
N TRP A 81 6.75 -8.04 8.49
CA TRP A 81 5.76 -9.06 8.16
C TRP A 81 6.43 -10.39 7.81
N THR A 82 6.27 -10.83 6.58
CA THR A 82 6.93 -12.06 6.08
C THR A 82 7.50 -11.85 4.68
N LYS A 83 8.42 -12.76 4.31
CA LYS A 83 8.97 -12.77 2.95
C LYS A 83 7.89 -13.05 1.91
N GLU A 84 6.94 -13.94 2.22
CA GLU A 84 5.85 -14.33 1.33
C GLU A 84 4.95 -13.13 1.01
N ILE A 85 4.60 -12.31 2.02
CA ILE A 85 3.84 -11.07 1.81
C ILE A 85 4.64 -10.09 0.94
N ALA A 86 5.93 -9.92 1.22
CA ALA A 86 6.78 -9.02 0.43
C ALA A 86 6.91 -9.48 -1.03
N ASP A 87 7.02 -10.78 -1.25
CA ASP A 87 7.15 -11.38 -2.59
C ASP A 87 5.81 -11.37 -3.37
N SER A 88 4.67 -11.20 -2.68
CA SER A 88 3.36 -11.03 -3.32
C SER A 88 3.14 -9.62 -3.89
N ILE A 89 3.97 -8.65 -3.51
CA ILE A 89 3.90 -7.29 -4.04
C ILE A 89 4.49 -7.27 -5.44
N VAL A 90 3.66 -6.95 -6.42
CA VAL A 90 4.06 -6.86 -7.83
C VAL A 90 4.16 -5.41 -8.26
N GLN A 91 5.20 -5.11 -9.04
CA GLN A 91 5.32 -3.82 -9.70
C GLN A 91 4.26 -3.69 -10.79
N LEU A 92 3.49 -2.63 -10.75
CA LEU A 92 2.57 -2.31 -11.83
C LEU A 92 3.36 -1.97 -13.09
N LYS A 93 2.92 -2.56 -14.21
CA LYS A 93 3.44 -2.30 -15.56
C LYS A 93 2.30 -1.79 -16.43
N ASN A 94 2.62 -1.03 -17.47
CA ASN A 94 1.63 -0.51 -18.42
C ASN A 94 0.57 0.39 -17.76
N ILE A 95 1.00 1.30 -16.90
CA ILE A 95 0.12 2.27 -16.29
C ILE A 95 -0.33 3.26 -17.35
N ARG A 96 -1.61 3.57 -17.36
CA ARG A 96 -2.23 4.46 -18.36
C ARG A 96 -2.85 5.67 -17.68
N PHE A 97 -2.45 6.85 -18.11
CA PHE A 97 -3.05 8.12 -17.71
C PHE A 97 -3.93 8.62 -18.84
N ILE A 98 -5.20 8.77 -18.57
CA ILE A 98 -6.20 9.21 -19.56
C ILE A 98 -6.87 10.48 -19.04
N ASN A 99 -6.85 11.51 -19.85
CA ASN A 99 -7.68 12.69 -19.69
C ASN A 99 -8.09 13.20 -21.08
N PRO A 100 -8.94 14.23 -21.19
CA PRO A 100 -9.37 14.73 -22.51
C PRO A 100 -8.25 15.18 -23.43
N GLN A 101 -7.06 15.51 -22.92
CA GLN A 101 -5.93 16.05 -23.66
C GLN A 101 -4.87 14.99 -23.98
N TYR A 102 -4.74 13.96 -23.12
CA TYR A 102 -3.64 12.99 -23.19
C TYR A 102 -4.11 11.56 -22.90
N ASP A 103 -3.48 10.63 -23.58
CA ASP A 103 -3.58 9.20 -23.34
C ASP A 103 -2.15 8.62 -23.29
N LEU A 104 -1.59 8.52 -22.09
CA LEU A 104 -0.20 8.13 -21.87
C LEU A 104 -0.12 6.74 -21.26
N LYS A 105 0.73 5.89 -21.84
CA LYS A 105 1.10 4.60 -21.26
C LYS A 105 2.58 4.63 -20.82
N THR A 106 2.87 4.17 -19.61
CA THR A 106 4.23 4.13 -19.08
C THR A 106 4.44 2.91 -18.17
N THR A 107 5.68 2.49 -18.07
CA THR A 107 6.14 1.49 -17.11
C THR A 107 6.67 2.13 -15.81
N PHE A 108 6.81 3.45 -15.76
CA PHE A 108 7.56 4.21 -14.75
C PHE A 108 9.07 3.86 -14.66
N ASP A 109 9.61 3.11 -15.62
CA ASP A 109 11.05 3.12 -15.82
C ASP A 109 11.50 4.55 -16.16
N ARG A 110 12.58 5.03 -15.50
CA ARG A 110 13.03 6.42 -15.62
C ARG A 110 13.28 6.81 -17.09
N SER A 111 13.89 5.94 -17.86
CA SER A 111 14.22 6.21 -19.27
C SER A 111 12.96 6.22 -20.15
N ASP A 112 12.06 5.28 -19.95
CA ASP A 112 10.79 5.21 -20.67
C ASP A 112 9.91 6.42 -20.36
N PHE A 113 9.78 6.76 -19.08
CA PHE A 113 8.95 7.90 -18.66
C PHE A 113 9.54 9.23 -19.14
N THR A 114 10.87 9.41 -19.07
CA THR A 114 11.54 10.58 -19.64
C THR A 114 11.25 10.74 -21.13
N ARG A 115 11.35 9.66 -21.90
CA ARG A 115 11.04 9.67 -23.35
C ARG A 115 9.57 10.05 -23.62
N ILE A 116 8.64 9.52 -22.85
CA ILE A 116 7.22 9.81 -22.96
C ILE A 116 6.95 11.30 -22.67
N LEU A 117 7.51 11.83 -21.58
CA LEU A 117 7.35 13.24 -21.22
C LEU A 117 7.92 14.19 -22.29
N GLN A 118 9.11 13.87 -22.82
CA GLN A 118 9.71 14.65 -23.91
C GLN A 118 8.81 14.69 -25.15
N ASN A 119 8.29 13.54 -25.55
CA ASN A 119 7.47 13.42 -26.77
C ASN A 119 6.09 14.08 -26.60
N THR A 120 5.53 14.06 -25.39
CA THR A 120 4.17 14.56 -25.15
C THR A 120 4.13 16.05 -24.85
N PHE A 121 5.11 16.56 -24.09
CA PHE A 121 5.06 17.91 -23.56
C PHE A 121 6.17 18.83 -24.11
N ALA A 122 6.94 18.37 -25.08
CA ALA A 122 8.09 19.10 -25.66
C ALA A 122 9.08 19.63 -24.59
N VAL A 123 9.23 18.93 -23.48
CA VAL A 123 10.15 19.26 -22.39
C VAL A 123 11.52 18.68 -22.70
N THR A 124 12.58 19.43 -22.48
CA THR A 124 13.94 18.95 -22.70
C THR A 124 14.33 17.89 -21.67
N LYS A 125 15.17 16.94 -22.07
CA LYS A 125 15.68 15.89 -21.17
C LYS A 125 16.31 16.48 -19.91
N ASN A 126 17.09 17.56 -20.05
CA ASN A 126 17.76 18.19 -18.92
C ASN A 126 16.78 18.67 -17.84
N LYS A 127 15.68 19.30 -18.21
CA LYS A 127 14.66 19.74 -17.25
C LYS A 127 13.98 18.57 -16.53
N ILE A 128 13.80 17.43 -17.21
CA ILE A 128 13.25 16.23 -16.59
C ILE A 128 14.25 15.61 -15.62
N GLU A 129 15.53 15.55 -15.99
CA GLU A 129 16.59 15.04 -15.12
C GLU A 129 16.78 15.95 -13.89
N GLU A 130 16.80 17.27 -14.05
CA GLU A 130 16.81 18.22 -12.93
C GLU A 130 15.64 18.00 -11.97
N PHE A 131 14.43 17.75 -12.49
CA PHE A 131 13.28 17.42 -11.66
C PHE A 131 13.47 16.12 -10.86
N TYR A 132 13.98 15.06 -11.48
CA TYR A 132 14.28 13.81 -10.77
C TYR A 132 15.35 13.97 -9.70
N ASP A 133 16.39 14.74 -10.00
CA ASP A 133 17.47 15.00 -9.04
C ASP A 133 16.95 15.84 -7.86
N HIS A 134 16.04 16.78 -8.13
CA HIS A 134 15.36 17.53 -7.06
C HIS A 134 14.52 16.63 -6.17
N LEU A 135 13.72 15.72 -6.76
CA LEU A 135 12.95 14.73 -6.00
C LEU A 135 13.84 13.80 -5.16
N ALA A 136 14.96 13.36 -5.71
CA ALA A 136 15.90 12.46 -5.02
C ALA A 136 16.58 13.13 -3.80
N ASN A 137 16.73 14.46 -3.84
CA ASN A 137 17.37 15.26 -2.79
C ASN A 137 16.37 15.93 -1.84
N MET A 138 15.07 15.66 -1.98
CA MET A 138 14.08 16.11 -1.01
C MET A 138 14.23 15.29 0.28
N ASP A 139 14.65 15.93 1.35
CA ASP A 139 14.61 15.36 2.70
C ASP A 139 13.16 15.31 3.19
N TYR A 140 12.71 14.11 3.60
CA TYR A 140 11.41 13.86 4.21
C TYR A 140 11.55 13.75 5.73
#